data_9f72629b525817f970dbbc1c5b86ffa7
#
_entry.id   9f72629b525817f970dbbc1c5b86ffa7
#
_cell.length_a   1.000
_cell.length_b   1.000
_cell.length_c   1.000
_cell.angle_alpha   90.00
_cell.angle_beta   90.00
_cell.angle_gamma   90.00
#
_symmetry.space_group_name_H-M   'P 1'
#
loop_
_entity.id
_entity.type
_entity.pdbx_description
1 polymer ?
#
loop_
_entity_poly.entity_id
_entity_poly.type
_entity_poly.pdbx_seq_one_letter_code
_entity_poly.pdbx_strand_id
1 'polypeptide(L)'
;MSRRKRSHWTGPKPERACLVGVRVRRRDKSRKLEDSGAELDALARAAGANPVATITQTLNAPSPTYVGSGKLEEIEDTVGSLHCETVICDDELTPAQQRVLEDRLKVKVIDRTALILDIFAGRARTREGKLQVELAQVEYLMPRLAGQWSHLERLGGGIGTRGPGESQIETDRRLMRLKARDLRRAISSVRDQRGAQRRRRVRGDVRTVSLVGYTNAGKSALFNTLTGADIRSIDRPFETLDTTTRRLYLPSGTPATLSDAVGFINKLPPILIDAFNATLEEAMFADLLIHVTDISNPLAAEAAEVVDGVLDDLGLGETPRVLVLNKLDLVAKEPTTDNDVSENGAVMTSAIKRWGIDELRFAIDAALSTNSREVAVEGSTNGAVV
;
A
#
# COMPACT_ATOMS: atom_id res chain seq x y z
N MET A 1 -32.77 -17.27 -32.80
CA MET A 1 -32.57 -17.23 -31.33
C MET A 1 -31.25 -17.90 -31.01
N SER A 2 -30.18 -17.14 -30.89
CA SER A 2 -28.82 -17.66 -30.61
C SER A 2 -28.60 -17.72 -29.09
N ARG A 3 -28.45 -18.95 -28.56
CA ARG A 3 -28.05 -19.18 -27.16
C ARG A 3 -26.60 -18.68 -26.95
N ARG A 4 -26.44 -17.51 -26.31
CA ARG A 4 -25.14 -17.09 -25.74
C ARG A 4 -24.67 -18.17 -24.77
N LYS A 5 -23.63 -18.91 -25.14
CA LYS A 5 -22.87 -19.77 -24.21
C LYS A 5 -22.32 -18.89 -23.10
N ARG A 6 -22.80 -19.05 -21.86
CA ARG A 6 -22.14 -18.52 -20.67
C ARG A 6 -20.73 -19.16 -20.62
N SER A 7 -19.70 -18.37 -20.81
CA SER A 7 -18.34 -18.83 -20.57
C SER A 7 -18.24 -19.15 -19.07
N HIS A 8 -18.09 -20.41 -18.73
CA HIS A 8 -17.70 -20.81 -17.38
C HIS A 8 -16.27 -20.30 -17.16
N TRP A 9 -16.12 -19.40 -16.20
CA TRP A 9 -14.82 -18.97 -15.73
C TRP A 9 -14.11 -20.20 -15.11
N THR A 10 -12.98 -20.62 -15.70
CA THR A 10 -12.21 -21.81 -15.31
C THR A 10 -11.03 -21.46 -14.39
N GLY A 11 -11.02 -20.29 -13.77
CA GLY A 11 -10.04 -19.92 -12.75
C GLY A 11 -10.23 -20.73 -11.44
N PRO A 12 -9.19 -20.84 -10.59
CA PRO A 12 -9.31 -21.48 -9.28
C PRO A 12 -10.44 -20.81 -8.50
N LYS A 13 -11.22 -21.62 -7.77
CA LYS A 13 -12.28 -21.09 -6.90
C LYS A 13 -11.64 -20.19 -5.84
N PRO A 14 -12.25 -19.03 -5.51
CA PRO A 14 -11.76 -18.19 -4.42
C PRO A 14 -11.68 -18.98 -3.11
N GLU A 15 -10.53 -18.96 -2.44
CA GLU A 15 -10.33 -19.60 -1.14
C GLU A 15 -11.29 -18.99 -0.10
N ARG A 16 -12.01 -19.84 0.64
CA ARG A 16 -12.88 -19.38 1.74
C ARG A 16 -12.02 -18.97 2.92
N ALA A 17 -12.14 -17.72 3.36
CA ALA A 17 -11.30 -17.14 4.38
C ALA A 17 -12.10 -16.75 5.64
N CYS A 18 -11.53 -17.03 6.81
CA CYS A 18 -11.95 -16.45 8.08
C CYS A 18 -11.00 -15.29 8.43
N LEU A 19 -11.55 -14.10 8.63
CA LEU A 19 -10.79 -12.91 9.02
C LEU A 19 -10.71 -12.81 10.53
N VAL A 20 -9.52 -12.51 11.06
CA VAL A 20 -9.30 -12.38 12.51
C VAL A 20 -8.63 -11.04 12.82
N GLY A 21 -9.34 -10.20 13.58
CA GLY A 21 -8.84 -8.89 14.03
C GLY A 21 -8.61 -8.84 15.55
N VAL A 22 -7.46 -8.36 15.98
CA VAL A 22 -7.16 -8.17 17.41
C VAL A 22 -6.85 -6.70 17.68
N ARG A 23 -7.48 -6.16 18.74
CA ARG A 23 -7.19 -4.84 19.27
C ARG A 23 -6.55 -4.94 20.64
N VAL A 24 -5.41 -4.29 20.84
CA VAL A 24 -4.77 -4.19 22.16
C VAL A 24 -5.05 -2.81 22.75
N ARG A 25 -5.86 -2.72 23.82
CA ARG A 25 -6.38 -1.47 24.42
C ARG A 25 -5.32 -0.40 24.67
N ARG A 26 -4.10 -0.79 25.06
CA ARG A 26 -3.02 0.14 25.38
C ARG A 26 -2.30 0.68 24.14
N ARG A 27 -2.34 -0.02 23.02
CA ARG A 27 -1.61 0.29 21.78
C ARG A 27 -2.49 1.04 20.77
N ASP A 28 -3.76 0.63 20.65
CA ASP A 28 -4.68 1.07 19.61
C ASP A 28 -5.80 1.93 20.18
N LYS A 29 -5.49 3.19 20.54
CA LYS A 29 -6.46 4.07 21.20
C LYS A 29 -7.52 4.66 20.27
N SER A 30 -7.24 4.87 19.00
CA SER A 30 -8.04 5.70 18.09
C SER A 30 -8.99 4.92 17.17
N ARG A 31 -8.72 3.66 16.82
CA ARG A 31 -9.47 2.96 15.76
C ARG A 31 -10.45 1.92 16.30
N LYS A 32 -11.66 1.88 15.72
CA LYS A 32 -12.66 0.84 16.02
C LYS A 32 -12.26 -0.47 15.31
N LEU A 33 -12.53 -1.61 15.93
CA LEU A 33 -12.28 -2.95 15.36
C LEU A 33 -13.07 -3.21 14.08
N GLU A 34 -14.24 -2.62 13.98
CA GLU A 34 -15.17 -2.74 12.84
C GLU A 34 -14.55 -2.15 11.56
N ASP A 35 -13.89 -0.98 11.68
CA ASP A 35 -13.24 -0.29 10.58
C ASP A 35 -12.02 -1.06 10.06
N SER A 36 -11.23 -1.65 10.98
CA SER A 36 -10.10 -2.50 10.63
C SER A 36 -10.56 -3.78 9.92
N GLY A 37 -11.68 -4.35 10.36
CA GLY A 37 -12.29 -5.53 9.75
C GLY A 37 -12.80 -5.28 8.33
N ALA A 38 -13.41 -4.12 8.07
CA ALA A 38 -13.88 -3.75 6.73
C ALA A 38 -12.70 -3.56 5.75
N GLU A 39 -11.61 -2.95 6.21
CA GLU A 39 -10.39 -2.80 5.41
C GLU A 39 -9.74 -4.15 5.11
N LEU A 40 -9.66 -5.06 6.10
CA LEU A 40 -9.14 -6.41 5.91
C LEU A 40 -9.99 -7.22 4.93
N ASP A 41 -11.34 -7.10 4.97
CA ASP A 41 -12.24 -7.73 3.99
C ASP A 41 -11.94 -7.23 2.56
N ALA A 42 -11.77 -5.92 2.38
CA ALA A 42 -11.44 -5.34 1.09
C ALA A 42 -10.08 -5.84 0.57
N LEU A 43 -9.05 -5.96 1.45
CA LEU A 43 -7.75 -6.52 1.11
C LEU A 43 -7.86 -8.00 0.72
N ALA A 44 -8.58 -8.82 1.51
CA ALA A 44 -8.76 -10.23 1.22
C ALA A 44 -9.44 -10.47 -0.14
N ARG A 45 -10.47 -9.68 -0.44
CA ARG A 45 -11.13 -9.71 -1.78
C ARG A 45 -10.22 -9.24 -2.89
N ALA A 46 -9.36 -8.25 -2.64
CA ALA A 46 -8.37 -7.78 -3.61
C ALA A 46 -7.32 -8.83 -3.94
N ALA A 47 -6.96 -9.68 -2.97
CA ALA A 47 -6.10 -10.86 -3.15
C ALA A 47 -6.82 -12.05 -3.82
N GLY A 48 -8.16 -11.98 -4.00
CA GLY A 48 -8.95 -13.04 -4.61
C GLY A 48 -9.52 -14.06 -3.63
N ALA A 49 -9.41 -13.84 -2.32
CA ALA A 49 -10.07 -14.64 -1.31
C ALA A 49 -11.57 -14.31 -1.20
N ASN A 50 -12.34 -15.25 -0.61
CA ASN A 50 -13.75 -15.06 -0.29
C ASN A 50 -13.92 -15.07 1.24
N PRO A 51 -13.92 -13.90 1.90
CA PRO A 51 -14.21 -13.81 3.33
C PRO A 51 -15.62 -14.30 3.63
N VAL A 52 -15.74 -15.28 4.54
CA VAL A 52 -17.02 -15.90 4.94
C VAL A 52 -17.35 -15.67 6.42
N ALA A 53 -16.35 -15.29 7.22
CA ALA A 53 -16.51 -14.92 8.62
C ALA A 53 -15.48 -13.86 9.02
N THR A 54 -15.85 -13.03 10.01
CA THR A 54 -14.94 -12.09 10.65
C THR A 54 -15.08 -12.24 12.16
N ILE A 55 -13.97 -12.55 12.81
CA ILE A 55 -13.89 -12.72 14.27
C ILE A 55 -12.97 -11.64 14.82
N THR A 56 -13.43 -10.97 15.86
CA THR A 56 -12.66 -9.91 16.49
C THR A 56 -12.47 -10.14 17.98
N GLN A 57 -11.36 -9.65 18.52
CA GLN A 57 -11.09 -9.68 19.95
C GLN A 57 -10.40 -8.42 20.44
N THR A 58 -10.80 -7.94 21.63
CA THR A 58 -10.07 -6.89 22.35
C THR A 58 -9.29 -7.52 23.48
N LEU A 59 -7.98 -7.28 23.51
CA LEU A 59 -7.05 -7.74 24.54
C LEU A 59 -6.51 -6.56 25.36
N ASN A 60 -6.13 -6.80 26.61
CA ASN A 60 -5.44 -5.81 27.45
C ASN A 60 -3.93 -5.77 27.17
N ALA A 61 -3.35 -6.89 26.72
CA ALA A 61 -1.95 -7.05 26.36
C ALA A 61 -1.82 -8.02 25.17
N PRO A 62 -0.72 -7.97 24.39
CA PRO A 62 -0.46 -8.92 23.33
C PRO A 62 -0.46 -10.37 23.82
N SER A 63 -1.05 -11.29 23.04
CA SER A 63 -1.08 -12.73 23.35
C SER A 63 0.05 -13.47 22.61
N PRO A 64 0.72 -14.45 23.24
CA PRO A 64 1.68 -15.32 22.55
C PRO A 64 1.07 -16.11 21.39
N THR A 65 -0.25 -16.35 21.42
CA THR A 65 -1.01 -17.07 20.40
C THR A 65 -1.81 -16.13 19.50
N TYR A 66 -1.50 -14.80 19.50
CA TYR A 66 -2.23 -13.74 18.80
C TYR A 66 -3.61 -13.47 19.42
N VAL A 67 -4.42 -14.48 19.66
CA VAL A 67 -5.74 -14.41 20.30
C VAL A 67 -5.72 -15.12 21.67
N GLY A 68 -6.74 -14.91 22.50
CA GLY A 68 -6.92 -15.69 23.74
C GLY A 68 -7.40 -17.12 23.45
N SER A 69 -7.22 -18.04 24.42
CA SER A 69 -7.54 -19.47 24.26
C SER A 69 -9.00 -19.72 23.85
N GLY A 70 -9.99 -19.13 24.54
CA GLY A 70 -11.40 -19.30 24.18
C GLY A 70 -11.75 -18.70 22.82
N LYS A 71 -11.06 -17.64 22.38
CA LYS A 71 -11.23 -17.08 21.03
C LYS A 71 -10.64 -17.98 19.96
N LEU A 72 -9.54 -18.68 20.29
CA LEU A 72 -8.94 -19.67 19.39
C LEU A 72 -9.87 -20.85 19.15
N GLU A 73 -10.59 -21.32 20.17
CA GLU A 73 -11.62 -22.37 20.03
C GLU A 73 -12.76 -21.90 19.14
N GLU A 74 -13.25 -20.66 19.31
CA GLU A 74 -14.29 -20.07 18.45
C GLU A 74 -13.83 -19.99 16.99
N ILE A 75 -12.57 -19.66 16.74
CA ILE A 75 -11.98 -19.64 15.39
C ILE A 75 -11.93 -21.07 14.83
N GLU A 76 -11.50 -22.06 15.61
CA GLU A 76 -11.44 -23.47 15.22
C GLU A 76 -12.83 -23.99 14.81
N ASP A 77 -13.85 -23.74 15.62
CA ASP A 77 -15.25 -24.11 15.33
C ASP A 77 -15.78 -23.41 14.06
N THR A 78 -15.47 -22.14 13.89
CA THR A 78 -15.88 -21.36 12.71
C THR A 78 -15.20 -21.86 11.44
N VAL A 79 -13.90 -22.14 11.50
CA VAL A 79 -13.12 -22.70 10.39
C VAL A 79 -13.69 -24.06 9.96
N GLY A 80 -14.02 -24.91 10.93
CA GLY A 80 -14.60 -26.23 10.68
C GLY A 80 -16.02 -26.14 10.08
N SER A 81 -16.91 -25.37 10.71
CA SER A 81 -18.31 -25.29 10.31
C SER A 81 -18.50 -24.58 8.95
N LEU A 82 -17.72 -23.57 8.67
CA LEU A 82 -17.77 -22.83 7.41
C LEU A 82 -16.82 -23.36 6.34
N HIS A 83 -16.09 -24.44 6.62
CA HIS A 83 -15.09 -25.00 5.71
C HIS A 83 -14.14 -23.94 5.16
N CYS A 84 -13.55 -23.14 6.06
CA CYS A 84 -12.54 -22.16 5.67
C CYS A 84 -11.24 -22.87 5.29
N GLU A 85 -10.62 -22.44 4.20
CA GLU A 85 -9.34 -22.95 3.70
C GLU A 85 -8.16 -22.13 4.22
N THR A 86 -8.44 -20.86 4.61
CA THR A 86 -7.43 -19.91 5.06
C THR A 86 -7.96 -19.06 6.22
N VAL A 87 -7.09 -18.75 7.18
CA VAL A 87 -7.31 -17.72 8.20
C VAL A 87 -6.42 -16.53 7.89
N ILE A 88 -6.99 -15.32 7.89
CA ILE A 88 -6.28 -14.06 7.60
C ILE A 88 -6.30 -13.19 8.84
N CYS A 89 -5.11 -12.89 9.39
CA CYS A 89 -4.95 -12.03 10.57
C CYS A 89 -4.68 -10.58 10.17
N ASP A 90 -5.29 -9.63 10.90
CA ASP A 90 -5.22 -8.18 10.62
C ASP A 90 -3.90 -7.51 11.04
N ASP A 91 -3.08 -8.21 11.79
CA ASP A 91 -1.78 -7.72 12.24
C ASP A 91 -0.66 -8.62 11.69
N GLU A 92 0.58 -8.12 11.71
CA GLU A 92 1.75 -8.93 11.42
C GLU A 92 1.94 -9.97 12.53
N LEU A 93 2.06 -11.25 12.16
CA LEU A 93 2.31 -12.35 13.06
C LEU A 93 3.80 -12.60 13.21
N THR A 94 4.23 -12.88 14.44
CA THR A 94 5.53 -13.51 14.62
C THR A 94 5.53 -14.93 14.03
N PRO A 95 6.69 -15.45 13.57
CA PRO A 95 6.77 -16.84 13.08
C PRO A 95 6.25 -17.89 14.07
N ALA A 96 6.41 -17.62 15.37
CA ALA A 96 5.89 -18.49 16.44
C ALA A 96 4.37 -18.47 16.53
N GLN A 97 3.75 -17.26 16.45
CA GLN A 97 2.29 -17.13 16.47
C GLN A 97 1.66 -17.79 15.26
N GLN A 98 2.21 -17.55 14.07
CA GLN A 98 1.72 -18.18 12.84
C GLN A 98 1.73 -19.70 12.95
N ARG A 99 2.85 -20.27 13.41
CA ARG A 99 2.98 -21.73 13.59
C ARG A 99 1.96 -22.30 14.57
N VAL A 100 1.77 -21.66 15.74
CA VAL A 100 0.80 -22.12 16.74
C VAL A 100 -0.62 -22.11 16.16
N LEU A 101 -0.98 -21.08 15.39
CA LEU A 101 -2.28 -21.01 14.72
C LEU A 101 -2.43 -22.09 13.65
N GLU A 102 -1.44 -22.31 12.78
CA GLU A 102 -1.46 -23.36 11.76
C GLU A 102 -1.52 -24.78 12.37
N ASP A 103 -0.75 -25.01 13.44
CA ASP A 103 -0.75 -26.29 14.15
C ASP A 103 -2.10 -26.59 14.81
N ARG A 104 -2.81 -25.56 15.29
CA ARG A 104 -4.11 -25.71 15.94
C ARG A 104 -5.25 -25.80 14.94
N LEU A 105 -5.30 -24.88 13.98
CA LEU A 105 -6.42 -24.72 13.06
C LEU A 105 -6.37 -25.70 11.87
N LYS A 106 -5.20 -26.26 11.57
CA LYS A 106 -4.95 -27.18 10.44
C LYS A 106 -5.31 -26.60 9.06
N VAL A 107 -5.34 -25.29 8.93
CA VAL A 107 -5.51 -24.56 7.68
C VAL A 107 -4.38 -23.53 7.50
N LYS A 108 -4.25 -23.00 6.31
CA LYS A 108 -3.30 -21.94 5.99
C LYS A 108 -3.59 -20.70 6.84
N VAL A 109 -2.57 -20.15 7.49
CA VAL A 109 -2.67 -18.88 8.23
C VAL A 109 -1.75 -17.86 7.58
N ILE A 110 -2.31 -16.73 7.18
CA ILE A 110 -1.56 -15.60 6.65
C ILE A 110 -1.84 -14.36 7.48
N ASP A 111 -0.87 -13.49 7.56
CA ASP A 111 -1.00 -12.19 8.21
C ASP A 111 -1.22 -11.09 7.19
N ARG A 112 -1.46 -9.86 7.68
CA ARG A 112 -1.68 -8.67 6.85
C ARG A 112 -0.50 -8.42 5.89
N THR A 113 0.74 -8.66 6.33
CA THR A 113 1.94 -8.48 5.52
C THR A 113 1.96 -9.45 4.33
N ALA A 114 1.72 -10.74 4.57
CA ALA A 114 1.62 -11.74 3.50
C ALA A 114 0.49 -11.43 2.52
N LEU A 115 -0.67 -11.00 3.03
CA LEU A 115 -1.82 -10.63 2.20
C LEU A 115 -1.49 -9.47 1.26
N ILE A 116 -0.86 -8.40 1.77
CA ILE A 116 -0.46 -7.26 0.96
C ILE A 116 0.60 -7.66 -0.06
N LEU A 117 1.60 -8.48 0.33
CA LEU A 117 2.62 -8.99 -0.59
C LEU A 117 2.02 -9.82 -1.73
N ASP A 118 0.97 -10.58 -1.49
CA ASP A 118 0.27 -11.35 -2.52
C ASP A 118 -0.47 -10.43 -3.50
N ILE A 119 -1.17 -9.41 -3.00
CA ILE A 119 -1.81 -8.38 -3.84
C ILE A 119 -0.76 -7.72 -4.73
N PHE A 120 0.39 -7.36 -4.18
CA PHE A 120 1.48 -6.70 -4.91
C PHE A 120 2.12 -7.61 -5.95
N ALA A 121 2.31 -8.90 -5.65
CA ALA A 121 2.81 -9.86 -6.62
C ALA A 121 1.90 -9.97 -7.85
N GLY A 122 0.60 -9.89 -7.64
CA GLY A 122 -0.39 -9.85 -8.73
C GLY A 122 -0.45 -8.53 -9.50
N ARG A 123 0.03 -7.41 -8.91
CA ARG A 123 -0.08 -6.06 -9.49
C ARG A 123 1.21 -5.56 -10.14
N ALA A 124 2.38 -6.02 -9.69
CA ALA A 124 3.68 -5.61 -10.21
C ALA A 124 3.81 -5.95 -11.71
N ARG A 125 3.89 -4.93 -12.55
CA ARG A 125 4.04 -5.06 -14.02
C ARG A 125 5.44 -4.70 -14.46
N THR A 126 6.03 -3.67 -13.86
CA THR A 126 7.38 -3.24 -14.19
C THR A 126 8.43 -4.23 -13.67
N ARG A 127 9.60 -4.24 -14.31
CA ARG A 127 10.75 -5.02 -13.84
C ARG A 127 11.13 -4.64 -12.40
N GLU A 128 11.09 -3.36 -12.09
CA GLU A 128 11.45 -2.85 -10.78
C GLU A 128 10.45 -3.28 -9.71
N GLY A 129 9.14 -3.05 -9.93
CA GLY A 129 8.11 -3.48 -9.01
C GLY A 129 8.18 -4.99 -8.73
N LYS A 130 8.44 -5.82 -9.74
CA LYS A 130 8.63 -7.26 -9.55
C LYS A 130 9.83 -7.60 -8.68
N LEU A 131 10.99 -6.93 -8.90
CA LEU A 131 12.19 -7.15 -8.09
C LEU A 131 11.98 -6.74 -6.63
N GLN A 132 11.27 -5.64 -6.39
CA GLN A 132 10.97 -5.14 -5.05
C GLN A 132 10.02 -6.07 -4.30
N VAL A 133 8.92 -6.49 -4.95
CA VAL A 133 7.99 -7.45 -4.35
C VAL A 133 8.68 -8.77 -4.05
N GLU A 134 9.52 -9.27 -4.97
CA GLU A 134 10.27 -10.49 -4.76
C GLU A 134 11.27 -10.37 -3.61
N LEU A 135 11.94 -9.23 -3.45
CA LEU A 135 12.81 -8.95 -2.31
C LEU A 135 12.03 -8.97 -1.00
N ALA A 136 10.92 -8.25 -0.93
CA ALA A 136 10.08 -8.20 0.27
C ALA A 136 9.51 -9.59 0.63
N GLN A 137 9.11 -10.41 -0.36
CA GLN A 137 8.69 -11.78 -0.13
C GLN A 137 9.82 -12.65 0.45
N VAL A 138 11.03 -12.53 -0.08
CA VAL A 138 12.21 -13.26 0.43
C VAL A 138 12.50 -12.85 1.87
N GLU A 139 12.48 -11.56 2.19
CA GLU A 139 12.73 -11.02 3.53
C GLU A 139 11.65 -11.42 4.53
N TYR A 140 10.38 -11.40 4.12
CA TYR A 140 9.25 -11.87 4.93
C TYR A 140 9.32 -13.38 5.24
N LEU A 141 9.69 -14.20 4.25
CA LEU A 141 9.77 -15.66 4.39
C LEU A 141 11.00 -16.12 5.17
N MET A 142 12.12 -15.38 5.10
CA MET A 142 13.41 -15.79 5.68
C MET A 142 13.33 -16.16 7.18
N PRO A 143 12.69 -15.37 8.08
CA PRO A 143 12.52 -15.74 9.48
C PRO A 143 11.52 -16.90 9.69
N ARG A 144 10.64 -17.17 8.73
CA ARG A 144 9.58 -18.18 8.77
C ARG A 144 10.02 -19.57 8.28
N LEU A 145 11.19 -19.65 7.62
CA LEU A 145 11.75 -20.94 7.14
C LEU A 145 11.92 -21.99 8.24
N ALA A 146 12.31 -21.58 9.44
CA ALA A 146 12.52 -22.50 10.56
C ALA A 146 11.24 -23.25 10.99
N GLY A 147 10.06 -22.74 10.64
CA GLY A 147 8.77 -23.31 10.99
C GLY A 147 8.29 -24.42 10.05
N GLN A 148 8.61 -24.33 8.77
CA GLN A 148 8.10 -25.25 7.75
C GLN A 148 8.78 -26.64 7.80
N TRP A 149 9.96 -26.76 8.38
CA TRP A 149 10.76 -27.99 8.42
C TRP A 149 10.63 -28.82 9.69
N SER A 150 9.90 -28.37 10.71
CA SER A 150 9.75 -29.09 11.98
C SER A 150 9.03 -30.43 11.86
N HIS A 151 8.30 -30.68 10.78
CA HIS A 151 7.71 -31.98 10.50
C HIS A 151 8.76 -33.02 10.08
N LEU A 152 9.88 -32.59 9.48
CA LEU A 152 10.98 -33.51 9.08
C LEU A 152 11.92 -33.84 10.25
N GLU A 153 12.08 -32.94 11.22
CA GLU A 153 12.89 -33.17 12.42
C GLU A 153 12.30 -34.29 13.31
N ARG A 154 10.97 -34.46 13.33
CA ARG A 154 10.31 -35.53 14.11
C ARG A 154 10.53 -36.93 13.54
N LEU A 155 10.94 -37.05 12.28
CA LEU A 155 11.21 -38.35 11.63
C LEU A 155 12.65 -38.83 11.80
N GLY A 156 13.57 -38.02 12.33
CA GLY A 156 14.98 -38.31 12.52
C GLY A 156 15.40 -38.38 13.99
N GLY A 157 14.69 -39.16 14.83
CA GLY A 157 14.98 -39.29 16.26
C GLY A 157 16.29 -40.00 16.56
N GLY A 158 17.29 -39.26 17.01
CA GLY A 158 18.50 -39.80 17.63
C GLY A 158 19.23 -38.71 18.40
N ILE A 159 19.51 -38.93 19.71
CA ILE A 159 20.32 -38.03 20.53
C ILE A 159 21.74 -38.02 19.95
N GLY A 160 22.17 -36.83 19.39
CA GLY A 160 23.55 -36.61 19.01
C GLY A 160 23.85 -36.57 17.50
N THR A 161 22.88 -36.76 16.62
CA THR A 161 23.07 -36.56 15.18
C THR A 161 22.42 -35.23 14.74
N ARG A 162 23.21 -34.28 14.26
CA ARG A 162 22.69 -33.17 13.48
C ARG A 162 21.89 -33.78 12.33
N GLY A 163 20.56 -33.73 12.44
CA GLY A 163 19.68 -34.30 11.42
C GLY A 163 19.85 -33.57 10.07
N PRO A 164 19.57 -34.26 8.95
CA PRO A 164 19.61 -33.63 7.61
C PRO A 164 18.77 -32.35 7.51
N GLY A 165 17.80 -32.15 8.43
CA GLY A 165 16.97 -30.96 8.52
C GLY A 165 17.73 -29.67 8.90
N GLU A 166 18.66 -29.71 9.88
CA GLU A 166 19.43 -28.50 10.26
C GLU A 166 20.35 -28.00 9.13
N SER A 167 21.03 -28.92 8.45
CA SER A 167 21.90 -28.56 7.31
C SER A 167 21.11 -28.03 6.12
N GLN A 168 19.88 -28.47 5.94
CA GLN A 168 19.01 -28.03 4.85
C GLN A 168 18.43 -26.65 5.12
N ILE A 169 17.96 -26.38 6.34
CA ILE A 169 17.50 -25.04 6.77
C ILE A 169 18.63 -24.02 6.62
N GLU A 170 19.84 -24.38 7.00
CA GLU A 170 20.99 -23.49 6.90
C GLU A 170 21.38 -23.21 5.43
N THR A 171 21.26 -24.23 4.58
CA THR A 171 21.47 -24.12 3.14
C THR A 171 20.39 -23.23 2.51
N ASP A 172 19.12 -23.42 2.84
CA ASP A 172 18.00 -22.63 2.34
C ASP A 172 18.11 -21.15 2.79
N ARG A 173 18.46 -20.92 4.05
CA ARG A 173 18.75 -19.56 4.55
C ARG A 173 19.90 -18.90 3.79
N ARG A 174 20.96 -19.65 3.48
CA ARG A 174 22.07 -19.15 2.69
C ARG A 174 21.64 -18.79 1.28
N LEU A 175 20.86 -19.65 0.63
CA LEU A 175 20.34 -19.38 -0.72
C LEU A 175 19.41 -18.15 -0.74
N MET A 176 18.53 -18.01 0.25
CA MET A 176 17.67 -16.83 0.36
C MET A 176 18.46 -15.53 0.60
N ARG A 177 19.52 -15.57 1.44
CA ARG A 177 20.40 -14.40 1.62
C ARG A 177 21.12 -14.01 0.33
N LEU A 178 21.61 -15.01 -0.43
CA LEU A 178 22.20 -14.76 -1.74
C LEU A 178 21.19 -14.14 -2.69
N LYS A 179 19.99 -14.70 -2.77
CA LYS A 179 18.90 -14.17 -3.59
C LYS A 179 18.56 -12.73 -3.20
N ALA A 180 18.36 -12.43 -1.91
CA ALA A 180 18.09 -11.07 -1.43
C ALA A 180 19.20 -10.10 -1.82
N ARG A 181 20.48 -10.50 -1.70
CA ARG A 181 21.63 -9.68 -2.13
C ARG A 181 21.60 -9.37 -3.62
N ASP A 182 21.31 -10.38 -4.45
CA ASP A 182 21.31 -10.20 -5.90
C ASP A 182 20.12 -9.33 -6.35
N LEU A 183 18.95 -9.49 -5.70
CA LEU A 183 17.78 -8.61 -5.90
C LEU A 183 18.10 -7.16 -5.52
N ARG A 184 18.73 -6.90 -4.36
CA ARG A 184 19.14 -5.54 -3.96
C ARG A 184 20.10 -4.91 -4.97
N ARG A 185 21.06 -5.67 -5.52
CA ARG A 185 21.94 -5.19 -6.60
C ARG A 185 21.17 -4.83 -7.87
N ALA A 186 20.23 -5.67 -8.27
CA ALA A 186 19.41 -5.42 -9.45
C ALA A 186 18.53 -4.16 -9.26
N ILE A 187 17.94 -3.97 -8.09
CA ILE A 187 17.15 -2.77 -7.73
C ILE A 187 18.06 -1.51 -7.78
N SER A 188 19.25 -1.56 -7.18
CA SER A 188 20.20 -0.44 -7.21
C SER A 188 20.54 -0.02 -8.65
N SER A 189 20.77 -0.97 -9.55
CA SER A 189 21.04 -0.67 -10.96
C SER A 189 19.87 0.04 -11.66
N VAL A 190 18.64 -0.34 -11.36
CA VAL A 190 17.45 0.32 -11.91
C VAL A 190 17.29 1.73 -11.33
N ARG A 191 17.58 1.90 -10.03
CA ARG A 191 17.57 3.20 -9.35
C ARG A 191 18.56 4.19 -9.95
N ASP A 192 19.77 3.74 -10.28
CA ASP A 192 20.79 4.58 -10.93
C ASP A 192 20.34 5.09 -12.30
N GLN A 193 19.68 4.24 -13.09
CA GLN A 193 19.09 4.61 -14.39
C GLN A 193 17.99 5.68 -14.23
N ARG A 194 17.09 5.53 -13.24
CA ARG A 194 16.07 6.55 -12.94
C ARG A 194 16.69 7.87 -12.49
N GLY A 195 17.72 7.82 -11.64
CA GLY A 195 18.48 9.01 -11.23
C GLY A 195 19.04 9.80 -12.42
N ALA A 196 19.53 9.11 -13.46
CA ALA A 196 19.99 9.76 -14.67
C ALA A 196 18.86 10.43 -15.47
N GLN A 197 17.68 9.79 -15.57
CA GLN A 197 16.51 10.38 -16.23
C GLN A 197 15.97 11.60 -15.46
N ARG A 198 15.96 11.55 -14.13
CA ARG A 198 15.57 12.66 -13.26
C ARG A 198 16.47 13.88 -13.44
N ARG A 199 17.79 13.69 -13.43
CA ARG A 199 18.75 14.78 -13.71
C ARG A 199 18.50 15.46 -15.07
N ARG A 200 18.00 14.74 -16.08
CA ARG A 200 17.61 15.34 -17.36
C ARG A 200 16.35 16.21 -17.24
N ARG A 201 15.35 15.78 -16.44
CA ARG A 201 14.13 16.57 -16.17
C ARG A 201 14.46 17.89 -15.46
N VAL A 202 15.27 17.82 -14.41
CA VAL A 202 15.75 19.02 -13.67
C VAL A 202 16.47 20.01 -14.58
N ARG A 203 17.35 19.53 -15.48
CA ARG A 203 18.03 20.41 -16.47
C ARG A 203 17.07 21.05 -17.48
N GLY A 204 15.92 20.46 -17.72
CA GLY A 204 14.88 20.96 -18.61
C GLY A 204 13.86 21.87 -17.94
N ASP A 205 14.07 22.26 -16.68
CA ASP A 205 13.14 23.06 -15.86
C ASP A 205 11.69 22.49 -15.85
N VAL A 206 11.57 21.18 -15.86
CA VAL A 206 10.27 20.49 -15.81
C VAL A 206 9.89 20.23 -14.35
N ARG A 207 8.81 20.84 -13.90
CA ARG A 207 8.27 20.68 -12.57
C ARG A 207 7.71 19.28 -12.37
N THR A 208 7.87 18.73 -11.16
CA THR A 208 7.43 17.39 -10.81
C THR A 208 6.34 17.45 -9.74
N VAL A 209 5.18 16.86 -10.04
CA VAL A 209 4.03 16.79 -9.15
C VAL A 209 3.72 15.32 -8.87
N SER A 210 3.45 14.95 -7.63
CA SER A 210 3.11 13.58 -7.27
C SER A 210 1.78 13.49 -6.53
N LEU A 211 0.96 12.52 -6.91
CA LEU A 211 -0.26 12.17 -6.18
C LEU A 211 0.09 11.29 -4.99
N VAL A 212 -0.34 11.69 -3.81
CA VAL A 212 -0.22 10.92 -2.57
C VAL A 212 -1.61 10.80 -1.92
N GLY A 213 -1.81 9.80 -1.07
CA GLY A 213 -3.08 9.64 -0.38
C GLY A 213 -3.38 8.19 -0.07
N TYR A 214 -4.41 7.96 0.71
CA TYR A 214 -4.83 6.64 1.15
C TYR A 214 -5.23 5.74 -0.03
N THR A 215 -5.16 4.40 0.17
CA THR A 215 -5.66 3.46 -0.85
C THR A 215 -7.11 3.76 -1.17
N ASN A 216 -7.45 3.62 -2.45
CA ASN A 216 -8.81 3.85 -2.93
C ASN A 216 -9.35 5.30 -2.79
N ALA A 217 -8.52 6.31 -2.50
CA ALA A 217 -8.95 7.72 -2.51
C ALA A 217 -9.24 8.29 -3.92
N GLY A 218 -8.98 7.50 -4.97
CA GLY A 218 -9.24 7.89 -6.35
C GLY A 218 -8.06 8.56 -7.06
N LYS A 219 -6.81 8.36 -6.58
CA LYS A 219 -5.59 8.92 -7.19
C LYS A 219 -5.46 8.61 -8.68
N SER A 220 -5.60 7.34 -9.07
CA SER A 220 -5.45 6.92 -10.46
C SER A 220 -6.58 7.45 -11.35
N ALA A 221 -7.80 7.62 -10.82
CA ALA A 221 -8.89 8.27 -11.53
C ALA A 221 -8.59 9.77 -11.77
N LEU A 222 -8.09 10.44 -10.73
CA LEU A 222 -7.69 11.85 -10.81
C LEU A 222 -6.50 12.03 -11.76
N PHE A 223 -5.51 11.12 -11.72
CA PHE A 223 -4.39 11.09 -12.65
C PHE A 223 -4.86 11.00 -14.12
N ASN A 224 -5.77 10.09 -14.42
CA ASN A 224 -6.34 9.95 -15.77
C ASN A 224 -7.05 11.22 -16.22
N THR A 225 -7.83 11.82 -15.33
CA THR A 225 -8.61 13.02 -15.64
C THR A 225 -7.71 14.23 -15.90
N LEU A 226 -6.63 14.39 -15.13
CA LEU A 226 -5.68 15.50 -15.27
C LEU A 226 -4.78 15.36 -16.49
N THR A 227 -4.38 14.12 -16.84
CA THR A 227 -3.38 13.87 -17.90
C THR A 227 -3.98 13.39 -19.22
N GLY A 228 -5.26 13.03 -19.24
CA GLY A 228 -5.90 12.39 -20.40
C GLY A 228 -5.42 10.96 -20.65
N ALA A 229 -4.79 10.31 -19.64
CA ALA A 229 -4.38 8.92 -19.73
C ALA A 229 -5.59 7.99 -19.53
N ASP A 230 -5.45 6.75 -19.99
CA ASP A 230 -6.43 5.68 -19.79
C ASP A 230 -5.79 4.53 -18.98
N ILE A 231 -5.38 4.84 -17.77
CA ILE A 231 -4.89 3.81 -16.83
C ILE A 231 -6.11 3.17 -16.18
N ARG A 232 -6.10 1.85 -16.11
CA ARG A 232 -7.15 1.11 -15.43
C ARG A 232 -7.29 1.61 -13.99
N SER A 233 -8.46 2.13 -13.64
CA SER A 233 -8.82 2.56 -12.30
C SER A 233 -10.02 1.75 -11.85
N ILE A 234 -9.82 0.91 -10.83
CA ILE A 234 -10.87 0.05 -10.25
C ILE A 234 -10.95 0.38 -8.76
N ASP A 235 -12.16 0.30 -8.23
CA ASP A 235 -12.46 0.50 -6.80
C ASP A 235 -11.95 -0.69 -5.97
N ARG A 236 -10.63 -0.80 -5.82
CA ARG A 236 -9.94 -1.85 -5.04
C ARG A 236 -8.65 -1.31 -4.41
N PRO A 237 -8.28 -1.79 -3.19
CA PRO A 237 -7.00 -1.46 -2.59
C PRO A 237 -5.82 -1.82 -3.50
N PHE A 238 -4.81 -0.94 -3.56
CA PHE A 238 -3.56 -1.13 -4.28
C PHE A 238 -3.72 -1.43 -5.78
N GLU A 239 -4.62 -0.73 -6.48
CA GLU A 239 -4.74 -0.88 -7.93
C GLU A 239 -3.48 -0.43 -8.66
N THR A 240 -2.86 0.67 -8.23
CA THR A 240 -1.57 1.16 -8.72
C THR A 240 -0.46 0.73 -7.78
N LEU A 241 0.49 -0.07 -8.27
CA LEU A 241 1.73 -0.42 -7.59
C LEU A 241 2.93 0.24 -8.27
N ASP A 242 2.98 0.19 -9.59
CA ASP A 242 4.04 0.80 -10.39
C ASP A 242 3.75 2.29 -10.63
N THR A 243 4.72 3.15 -10.39
CA THR A 243 4.58 4.58 -10.69
C THR A 243 4.40 4.82 -12.18
N THR A 244 3.46 5.66 -12.51
CA THR A 244 3.25 6.14 -13.88
C THR A 244 3.41 7.65 -13.90
N THR A 245 4.28 8.16 -14.78
CA THR A 245 4.50 9.60 -14.95
C THR A 245 4.01 10.04 -16.33
N ARG A 246 3.25 11.13 -16.39
CA ARG A 246 2.75 11.74 -17.62
C ARG A 246 2.92 13.25 -17.56
N ARG A 247 2.91 13.88 -18.74
CA ARG A 247 2.90 15.34 -18.85
C ARG A 247 1.60 15.91 -18.27
N LEU A 248 1.72 16.95 -17.46
CA LEU A 248 0.62 17.72 -16.93
C LEU A 248 0.57 19.07 -17.65
N TYR A 249 -0.62 19.45 -18.13
CA TYR A 249 -0.84 20.71 -18.79
C TYR A 249 -1.44 21.69 -17.79
N LEU A 250 -0.66 22.71 -17.46
CA LEU A 250 -1.03 23.77 -16.53
C LEU A 250 -1.50 25.03 -17.30
N PRO A 251 -2.38 25.87 -16.71
CA PRO A 251 -2.88 27.07 -17.34
C PRO A 251 -1.79 28.06 -17.76
N SER A 252 -0.73 28.22 -16.97
CA SER A 252 0.41 29.09 -17.29
C SER A 252 1.28 28.59 -18.46
N GLY A 253 1.11 27.33 -18.88
CA GLY A 253 2.00 26.65 -19.82
C GLY A 253 3.31 26.16 -19.22
N THR A 254 3.51 26.27 -17.91
CA THR A 254 4.69 25.73 -17.21
C THR A 254 4.84 24.23 -17.48
N PRO A 255 6.03 23.77 -17.92
CA PRO A 255 6.25 22.35 -18.17
C PRO A 255 6.19 21.57 -16.85
N ALA A 256 5.23 20.68 -16.73
CA ALA A 256 5.08 19.85 -15.54
C ALA A 256 4.82 18.38 -15.88
N THR A 257 5.18 17.50 -14.96
CA THR A 257 4.85 16.08 -14.99
C THR A 257 4.07 15.71 -13.75
N LEU A 258 3.07 14.83 -13.90
CA LEU A 258 2.30 14.25 -12.81
C LEU A 258 2.66 12.78 -12.69
N SER A 259 2.91 12.33 -11.46
CA SER A 259 3.18 10.93 -11.14
C SER A 259 2.08 10.37 -10.25
N ASP A 260 1.55 9.18 -10.60
CA ASP A 260 0.68 8.39 -9.73
C ASP A 260 1.54 7.45 -8.88
N ALA A 261 1.37 7.46 -7.58
CA ALA A 261 2.11 6.66 -6.64
C ALA A 261 1.21 5.63 -5.93
N VAL A 262 1.84 4.65 -5.28
CA VAL A 262 1.14 3.66 -4.44
C VAL A 262 0.32 4.35 -3.37
N GLY A 263 -0.88 3.84 -3.11
CA GLY A 263 -1.72 4.31 -2.02
C GLY A 263 -1.20 3.83 -0.66
N PHE A 264 -1.27 4.71 0.33
CA PHE A 264 -0.99 4.36 1.71
C PHE A 264 -2.14 3.59 2.33
N ILE A 265 -1.84 2.80 3.33
CA ILE A 265 -2.81 2.02 4.09
C ILE A 265 -2.38 2.00 5.55
N ASN A 266 -3.35 1.81 6.44
CA ASN A 266 -3.05 1.66 7.85
C ASN A 266 -2.24 0.38 8.13
N LYS A 267 -1.40 0.40 9.17
CA LYS A 267 -0.54 -0.73 9.54
C LYS A 267 0.33 -1.22 8.36
N LEU A 268 0.87 -0.26 7.55
CA LEU A 268 1.79 -0.63 6.48
C LEU A 268 3.07 -1.22 7.09
N PRO A 269 3.42 -2.49 6.79
CA PRO A 269 4.60 -3.10 7.36
C PRO A 269 5.89 -2.39 6.93
N PRO A 270 6.90 -2.21 7.81
CA PRO A 270 8.17 -1.56 7.46
C PRO A 270 8.87 -2.20 6.25
N ILE A 271 8.82 -3.52 6.15
CA ILE A 271 9.39 -4.27 5.02
C ILE A 271 8.79 -3.86 3.67
N LEU A 272 7.53 -3.40 3.66
CA LEU A 272 6.88 -2.89 2.46
C LEU A 272 7.27 -1.45 2.17
N ILE A 273 7.47 -0.62 3.19
CA ILE A 273 7.97 0.76 3.00
C ILE A 273 9.34 0.71 2.30
N ASP A 274 10.25 -0.15 2.77
CA ASP A 274 11.56 -0.36 2.15
C ASP A 274 11.46 -0.88 0.71
N ALA A 275 10.53 -1.81 0.46
CA ALA A 275 10.26 -2.31 -0.88
C ALA A 275 9.68 -1.23 -1.81
N PHE A 276 8.92 -0.27 -1.27
CA PHE A 276 8.30 0.82 -2.05
C PHE A 276 9.12 2.08 -2.14
N ASN A 277 10.28 2.17 -1.48
CA ASN A 277 11.14 3.35 -1.56
C ASN A 277 11.33 3.85 -3.00
N ALA A 278 11.40 2.98 -4.01
CA ALA A 278 11.52 3.41 -5.39
C ALA A 278 10.21 3.93 -6.02
N THR A 279 9.05 3.46 -5.58
CA THR A 279 7.76 4.02 -6.00
C THR A 279 7.46 5.31 -5.26
N LEU A 280 7.92 5.44 -4.02
CA LEU A 280 7.84 6.65 -3.22
C LEU A 280 8.91 7.68 -3.61
N GLU A 281 10.01 7.25 -4.28
CA GLU A 281 11.04 8.18 -4.79
C GLU A 281 10.47 9.29 -5.69
N GLU A 282 9.44 9.02 -6.50
CA GLU A 282 8.81 10.05 -7.32
C GLU A 282 8.08 11.10 -6.44
N ALA A 283 7.55 10.71 -5.28
CA ALA A 283 7.01 11.65 -4.29
C ALA A 283 8.13 12.38 -3.54
N MET A 284 9.23 11.68 -3.18
CA MET A 284 10.38 12.26 -2.47
C MET A 284 11.10 13.35 -3.26
N PHE A 285 10.98 13.36 -4.57
CA PHE A 285 11.60 14.36 -5.44
C PHE A 285 10.58 15.24 -6.15
N ALA A 286 9.34 15.24 -5.69
CA ALA A 286 8.31 16.13 -6.22
C ALA A 286 8.49 17.56 -5.71
N ASP A 287 8.28 18.53 -6.60
CA ASP A 287 8.21 19.96 -6.24
C ASP A 287 6.90 20.29 -5.52
N LEU A 288 5.86 19.46 -5.73
CA LEU A 288 4.53 19.61 -5.15
C LEU A 288 3.87 18.25 -4.96
N LEU A 289 3.24 18.05 -3.81
CA LEU A 289 2.39 16.89 -3.53
C LEU A 289 0.91 17.25 -3.69
N ILE A 290 0.14 16.36 -4.29
CA ILE A 290 -1.33 16.44 -4.29
C ILE A 290 -1.82 15.36 -3.31
N HIS A 291 -2.27 15.79 -2.14
CA HIS A 291 -2.80 14.88 -1.12
C HIS A 291 -4.29 14.64 -1.39
N VAL A 292 -4.60 13.44 -1.89
CA VAL A 292 -5.97 13.05 -2.27
C VAL A 292 -6.64 12.29 -1.14
N THR A 293 -7.76 12.82 -0.68
CA THR A 293 -8.60 12.25 0.38
C THR A 293 -10.01 11.96 -0.17
N ASP A 294 -10.58 10.82 0.18
CA ASP A 294 -11.95 10.43 -0.16
C ASP A 294 -12.93 11.06 0.82
N ILE A 295 -13.64 12.11 0.40
CA ILE A 295 -14.61 12.83 1.26
C ILE A 295 -15.84 11.97 1.61
N SER A 296 -16.14 10.94 0.82
CA SER A 296 -17.25 10.03 1.09
C SER A 296 -16.97 9.02 2.19
N ASN A 297 -15.70 8.87 2.57
CA ASN A 297 -15.29 7.96 3.63
C ASN A 297 -15.52 8.58 5.02
N PRO A 298 -16.31 7.96 5.90
CA PRO A 298 -16.50 8.45 7.27
C PRO A 298 -15.21 8.59 8.08
N LEU A 299 -14.14 7.88 7.69
CA LEU A 299 -12.82 7.90 8.32
C LEU A 299 -11.81 8.72 7.48
N ALA A 300 -12.28 9.72 6.74
CA ALA A 300 -11.43 10.53 5.86
C ALA A 300 -10.32 11.26 6.64
N ALA A 301 -10.64 11.78 7.84
CA ALA A 301 -9.68 12.48 8.69
C ALA A 301 -8.57 11.53 9.19
N GLU A 302 -8.94 10.36 9.71
CA GLU A 302 -7.98 9.35 10.18
C GLU A 302 -7.13 8.81 9.02
N ALA A 303 -7.71 8.66 7.83
CA ALA A 303 -6.98 8.26 6.64
C ALA A 303 -5.96 9.33 6.22
N ALA A 304 -6.30 10.62 6.35
CA ALA A 304 -5.39 11.72 6.09
C ALA A 304 -4.23 11.75 7.11
N GLU A 305 -4.52 11.57 8.41
CA GLU A 305 -3.49 11.48 9.47
C GLU A 305 -2.50 10.34 9.22
N VAL A 306 -2.96 9.18 8.76
CA VAL A 306 -2.08 8.05 8.39
C VAL A 306 -1.15 8.44 7.24
N VAL A 307 -1.66 9.15 6.24
CA VAL A 307 -0.86 9.62 5.10
C VAL A 307 0.17 10.64 5.57
N ASP A 308 -0.22 11.61 6.40
CA ASP A 308 0.68 12.63 6.95
C ASP A 308 1.80 11.98 7.78
N GLY A 309 1.49 11.02 8.65
CA GLY A 309 2.49 10.28 9.42
C GLY A 309 3.51 9.55 8.52
N VAL A 310 3.07 8.92 7.43
CA VAL A 310 4.00 8.27 6.49
C VAL A 310 4.83 9.29 5.71
N LEU A 311 4.25 10.45 5.34
CA LEU A 311 5.00 11.51 4.69
C LEU A 311 6.07 12.10 5.62
N ASP A 312 5.77 12.27 6.91
CA ASP A 312 6.74 12.70 7.92
C ASP A 312 7.86 11.68 8.10
N ASP A 313 7.55 10.38 8.19
CA ASP A 313 8.54 9.30 8.27
C ASP A 313 9.47 9.26 7.04
N LEU A 314 8.97 9.68 5.87
CA LEU A 314 9.75 9.81 4.64
C LEU A 314 10.51 11.14 4.51
N GLY A 315 10.37 12.06 5.49
CA GLY A 315 10.98 13.39 5.46
C GLY A 315 10.32 14.36 4.47
N LEU A 316 9.04 14.14 4.15
CA LEU A 316 8.24 14.95 3.21
C LEU A 316 7.24 15.88 3.90
N GLY A 317 7.29 16.00 5.23
CA GLY A 317 6.39 16.85 6.01
C GLY A 317 6.35 18.31 5.54
N GLU A 318 7.50 18.87 5.17
CA GLU A 318 7.66 20.26 4.71
C GLU A 318 7.47 20.43 3.19
N THR A 319 7.25 19.35 2.44
CA THR A 319 7.03 19.47 0.99
C THR A 319 5.71 20.19 0.72
N PRO A 320 5.69 21.22 -0.15
CA PRO A 320 4.47 21.93 -0.51
C PRO A 320 3.38 20.96 -0.97
N ARG A 321 2.15 21.15 -0.49
CA ARG A 321 1.05 20.26 -0.81
C ARG A 321 -0.26 20.99 -1.10
N VAL A 322 -1.04 20.45 -2.04
CA VAL A 322 -2.43 20.80 -2.31
C VAL A 322 -3.31 19.69 -1.79
N LEU A 323 -4.22 19.99 -0.87
CA LEU A 323 -5.20 19.03 -0.36
C LEU A 323 -6.38 18.94 -1.35
N VAL A 324 -6.74 17.73 -1.72
CA VAL A 324 -7.84 17.43 -2.64
C VAL A 324 -8.85 16.52 -1.97
N LEU A 325 -10.08 16.99 -1.82
CA LEU A 325 -11.22 16.25 -1.34
C LEU A 325 -11.95 15.65 -2.55
N ASN A 326 -11.65 14.40 -2.86
CA ASN A 326 -12.15 13.70 -4.04
C ASN A 326 -13.42 12.88 -3.73
N LYS A 327 -14.09 12.40 -4.79
CA LYS A 327 -15.36 11.65 -4.78
C LYS A 327 -16.54 12.50 -4.30
N LEU A 328 -16.53 13.79 -4.61
CA LEU A 328 -17.60 14.73 -4.29
C LEU A 328 -18.97 14.26 -4.82
N ASP A 329 -18.99 13.55 -5.93
CA ASP A 329 -20.18 12.97 -6.56
C ASP A 329 -20.93 11.93 -5.70
N LEU A 330 -20.28 11.40 -4.67
CA LEU A 330 -20.91 10.48 -3.71
C LEU A 330 -21.60 11.19 -2.54
N VAL A 331 -21.26 12.46 -2.30
CA VAL A 331 -21.81 13.26 -1.18
C VAL A 331 -22.65 14.46 -1.66
N ALA A 332 -22.45 14.94 -2.89
CA ALA A 332 -23.18 16.03 -3.50
C ALA A 332 -23.84 15.62 -4.81
N LYS A 333 -25.00 16.21 -5.13
CA LYS A 333 -25.74 15.94 -6.37
C LYS A 333 -25.26 16.76 -7.55
N GLU A 334 -24.69 17.93 -7.28
CA GLU A 334 -24.26 18.92 -8.26
C GLU A 334 -22.88 19.47 -7.85
N PRO A 335 -22.04 19.94 -8.81
CA PRO A 335 -20.81 20.62 -8.45
C PRO A 335 -21.15 21.89 -7.64
N THR A 336 -20.40 22.16 -6.61
CA THR A 336 -20.54 23.36 -5.79
C THR A 336 -20.08 24.55 -6.64
N THR A 337 -20.92 25.57 -6.83
CA THR A 337 -20.70 26.65 -7.79
C THR A 337 -20.00 27.90 -7.21
N ASP A 338 -19.75 27.92 -5.90
CA ASP A 338 -19.06 29.05 -5.25
C ASP A 338 -17.65 28.61 -4.84
N ASN A 339 -16.63 29.10 -5.58
CA ASN A 339 -15.20 28.97 -5.27
C ASN A 339 -14.86 27.71 -4.47
N ASP A 340 -14.80 26.58 -5.15
CA ASP A 340 -14.67 25.23 -4.56
C ASP A 340 -13.35 24.97 -3.79
N VAL A 341 -12.78 26.03 -3.26
CA VAL A 341 -11.73 25.97 -2.24
C VAL A 341 -12.44 26.03 -0.90
N SER A 342 -12.39 24.93 -0.13
CA SER A 342 -12.90 24.95 1.25
C SER A 342 -12.25 26.08 2.04
N GLU A 343 -12.87 26.53 3.15
CA GLU A 343 -12.30 27.55 4.06
C GLU A 343 -10.86 27.26 4.47
N ASN A 344 -10.42 26.02 4.36
CA ASN A 344 -9.06 25.51 4.65
C ASN A 344 -8.15 25.40 3.39
N GLY A 345 -8.54 25.94 2.24
CA GLY A 345 -7.71 25.88 1.01
C GLY A 345 -7.70 24.53 0.28
N ALA A 346 -8.57 23.58 0.66
CA ALA A 346 -8.67 22.28 -0.03
C ALA A 346 -9.55 22.39 -1.28
N VAL A 347 -9.15 21.71 -2.37
CA VAL A 347 -9.90 21.68 -3.64
C VAL A 347 -10.85 20.48 -3.63
N MET A 348 -12.14 20.73 -3.84
CA MET A 348 -13.16 19.70 -3.94
C MET A 348 -13.23 19.16 -5.37
N THR A 349 -13.19 17.83 -5.53
CA THR A 349 -13.18 17.22 -6.87
C THR A 349 -14.07 15.98 -6.96
N SER A 350 -14.55 15.72 -8.17
CA SER A 350 -14.97 14.38 -8.59
C SER A 350 -14.21 14.02 -9.86
N ALA A 351 -13.23 13.13 -9.74
CA ALA A 351 -12.47 12.65 -10.89
C ALA A 351 -13.36 11.99 -11.95
N ILE A 352 -14.41 11.26 -11.53
CA ILE A 352 -15.33 10.55 -12.43
C ILE A 352 -16.26 11.53 -13.16
N LYS A 353 -16.79 12.53 -12.46
CA LYS A 353 -17.69 13.56 -13.04
C LYS A 353 -16.93 14.75 -13.62
N ARG A 354 -15.61 14.81 -13.43
CA ARG A 354 -14.73 15.92 -13.84
C ARG A 354 -15.08 17.26 -13.19
N TRP A 355 -15.63 17.22 -11.95
CA TRP A 355 -15.92 18.41 -11.17
C TRP A 355 -14.64 18.91 -10.48
N GLY A 356 -14.44 20.21 -10.37
CA GLY A 356 -13.32 20.85 -9.69
C GLY A 356 -11.94 20.59 -10.33
N ILE A 357 -11.88 20.10 -11.58
CA ILE A 357 -10.62 19.71 -12.22
C ILE A 357 -9.84 20.93 -12.72
N ASP A 358 -10.52 21.94 -13.24
CA ASP A 358 -9.87 23.16 -13.71
C ASP A 358 -9.39 23.98 -12.50
N GLU A 359 -10.18 24.06 -11.43
CA GLU A 359 -9.81 24.66 -10.14
C GLU A 359 -8.56 23.99 -9.57
N LEU A 360 -8.49 22.65 -9.63
CA LEU A 360 -7.30 21.91 -9.21
C LEU A 360 -6.09 22.27 -10.07
N ARG A 361 -6.23 22.41 -11.39
CA ARG A 361 -5.13 22.83 -12.27
C ARG A 361 -4.63 24.22 -11.92
N PHE A 362 -5.52 25.17 -11.62
CA PHE A 362 -5.14 26.50 -11.16
C PHE A 362 -4.44 26.47 -9.80
N ALA A 363 -4.92 25.67 -8.84
CA ALA A 363 -4.29 25.51 -7.54
C ALA A 363 -2.87 24.91 -7.65
N ILE A 364 -2.67 23.91 -8.50
CA ILE A 364 -1.34 23.31 -8.78
C ILE A 364 -0.42 24.38 -9.37
N ASP A 365 -0.89 25.14 -10.36
CA ASP A 365 -0.10 26.15 -11.06
C ASP A 365 0.32 27.29 -10.12
N ALA A 366 -0.58 27.77 -9.28
CA ALA A 366 -0.32 28.77 -8.24
C ALA A 366 0.72 28.27 -7.22
N ALA A 367 0.57 27.04 -6.71
CA ALA A 367 1.49 26.46 -5.73
C ALA A 367 2.92 26.31 -6.30
N LEU A 368 3.06 25.87 -7.55
CA LEU A 368 4.37 25.75 -8.21
C LEU A 368 5.02 27.11 -8.48
N SER A 369 4.21 28.16 -8.75
CA SER A 369 4.69 29.53 -8.99
C SER A 369 5.20 30.20 -7.72
N THR A 370 4.56 29.94 -6.57
CA THR A 370 4.96 30.49 -5.26
C THR A 370 6.31 29.91 -4.82
N ASN A 371 6.49 28.61 -4.97
CA ASN A 371 7.72 27.90 -4.62
C ASN A 371 8.95 28.38 -5.43
N SER A 372 8.71 28.81 -6.68
CA SER A 372 9.76 29.39 -7.54
C SER A 372 10.29 30.73 -7.03
N ARG A 373 9.45 31.51 -6.32
CA ARG A 373 9.84 32.82 -5.76
C ARG A 373 10.64 32.69 -4.47
N GLU A 374 10.35 31.72 -3.62
CA GLU A 374 11.11 31.49 -2.38
C GLU A 374 12.54 31.03 -2.68
N VAL A 375 12.73 30.10 -3.60
CA VAL A 375 14.06 29.65 -4.04
C VAL A 375 14.87 30.78 -4.69
N ALA A 376 14.22 31.68 -5.43
CA ALA A 376 14.90 32.83 -6.06
C ALA A 376 15.32 33.91 -5.05
N VAL A 377 14.58 34.08 -3.95
CA VAL A 377 14.91 35.02 -2.87
C VAL A 377 16.08 34.51 -2.02
N GLU A 378 16.10 33.23 -1.68
CA GLU A 378 17.23 32.62 -0.93
C GLU A 378 18.52 32.58 -1.75
N GLY A 379 18.43 32.34 -3.06
CA GLY A 379 19.59 32.39 -3.95
C GLY A 379 20.16 33.82 -4.15
N SER A 380 19.34 34.85 -3.99
CA SER A 380 19.73 36.26 -4.12
C SER A 380 20.40 36.83 -2.85
N THR A 381 20.11 36.28 -1.67
CA THR A 381 20.70 36.72 -0.40
C THR A 381 22.09 36.14 -0.12
N ASN A 382 22.49 35.04 -0.75
CA ASN A 382 23.82 34.44 -0.60
C ASN A 382 24.87 34.97 -1.60
N GLY A 383 24.51 35.93 -2.47
CA GLY A 383 25.43 36.52 -3.48
C GLY A 383 26.02 37.88 -3.12
N ALA A 384 25.78 38.43 -1.94
CA ALA A 384 26.22 39.77 -1.55
C ALA A 384 27.00 39.78 -0.24
N VAL A 385 28.11 38.98 -0.19
CA VAL A 385 29.25 39.23 0.73
C VAL A 385 30.53 38.74 0.05
N VAL A 386 31.17 39.59 -0.66
CA VAL A 386 32.64 39.64 -0.83
C VAL A 386 33.03 41.09 -0.84
#